data_feae0952b49ef7eae8643ef26ca83de2
#
_entry.id   feae0952b49ef7eae8643ef26ca83de2
#
_cell.length_a   1.000
_cell.length_b   1.000
_cell.length_c   1.000
_cell.angle_alpha   90.00
_cell.angle_beta   90.00
_cell.angle_gamma   90.00
#
_symmetry.space_group_name_H-M   'P 1'
#
loop_
_entity.id
_entity.type
_entity.pdbx_description
1 polymer ?
#
loop_
_entity_poly.entity_id
_entity_poly.type
_entity_poly.pdbx_seq_one_letter_code
_entity_poly.pdbx_strand_id
1 'polypeptide(L)'
;MQEFETGAVRDIGGKGRMDLLPWDALIRVSKHMEDALAHYPERNWEKGLPMHSMVDSAFRHLAKYMCGMTDEDHLCAAATNLLMVMWMEENKPDMQDIPSRSPEKAPSLDSDTQVGREPAQTRRSQGRANGAQGSVYPIQVTVPQPTDYNCSY
;
A
#
# COMPACT_ATOMS: atom_id res chain seq x y z
N MET A 1 -5.18 -16.37 24.13
CA MET A 1 -5.10 -17.67 23.43
C MET A 1 -6.46 -18.00 22.85
N GLN A 2 -6.49 -18.63 21.67
CA GLN A 2 -7.72 -19.17 21.07
C GLN A 2 -7.74 -20.68 21.28
N GLU A 3 -8.88 -21.20 21.70
CA GLU A 3 -9.15 -22.63 21.79
C GLU A 3 -10.01 -23.05 20.60
N PHE A 4 -9.67 -24.18 19.99
CA PHE A 4 -10.37 -24.77 18.86
C PHE A 4 -11.29 -25.88 19.36
N GLU A 5 -12.30 -26.26 18.59
CA GLU A 5 -13.26 -27.36 18.94
C GLU A 5 -12.56 -28.68 19.22
N THR A 6 -11.35 -28.88 18.70
CA THR A 6 -10.51 -30.05 18.99
C THR A 6 -9.83 -30.03 20.35
N GLY A 7 -9.97 -28.92 21.12
CA GLY A 7 -9.24 -28.67 22.37
C GLY A 7 -7.82 -28.15 22.16
N ALA A 8 -7.37 -27.95 20.91
CA ALA A 8 -6.08 -27.35 20.66
C ALA A 8 -6.11 -25.85 20.99
N VAL A 9 -5.03 -25.31 21.54
CA VAL A 9 -4.89 -23.91 21.90
C VAL A 9 -3.75 -23.25 21.10
N ARG A 10 -3.96 -22.00 20.68
CA ARG A 10 -2.93 -21.22 19.99
C ARG A 10 -2.97 -19.76 20.44
N ASP A 11 -1.81 -19.17 20.60
CA ASP A 11 -1.68 -17.73 20.72
C ASP A 11 -1.78 -17.07 19.34
N ILE A 12 -2.74 -16.16 19.19
CA ILE A 12 -3.05 -15.47 17.94
C ILE A 12 -2.85 -13.96 18.02
N GLY A 13 -2.51 -13.42 19.19
CA GLY A 13 -2.40 -11.97 19.39
C GLY A 13 -1.15 -11.36 18.76
N GLY A 14 -1.30 -10.22 18.08
CA GLY A 14 -0.20 -9.33 17.68
C GLY A 14 0.76 -9.81 16.59
N LYS A 15 0.48 -10.93 15.91
CA LYS A 15 1.40 -11.53 14.91
C LYS A 15 1.14 -11.08 13.48
N GLY A 16 0.19 -10.14 13.27
CA GLY A 16 -0.30 -9.81 11.94
C GLY A 16 -1.12 -10.95 11.29
N ARG A 17 -1.84 -10.60 10.27
CA ARG A 17 -2.72 -11.49 9.49
C ARG A 17 -2.15 -11.63 8.08
N MET A 18 -1.19 -12.54 7.92
CA MET A 18 -0.54 -12.80 6.64
C MET A 18 -1.52 -13.29 5.57
N ASP A 19 -2.62 -13.93 6.00
CA ASP A 19 -3.70 -14.40 5.13
C ASP A 19 -4.53 -13.26 4.50
N LEU A 20 -4.42 -12.03 5.00
CA LEU A 20 -5.07 -10.84 4.43
C LEU A 20 -4.21 -10.15 3.35
N LEU A 21 -2.97 -10.59 3.15
CA LEU A 21 -2.10 -9.98 2.14
C LEU A 21 -2.49 -10.43 0.73
N PRO A 22 -2.44 -9.52 -0.25
CA PRO A 22 -2.68 -9.87 -1.65
C PRO A 22 -1.45 -10.61 -2.24
N TRP A 23 -1.39 -11.91 -2.03
CA TRP A 23 -0.23 -12.73 -2.37
C TRP A 23 0.16 -12.65 -3.85
N ASP A 24 -0.80 -12.54 -4.76
CA ASP A 24 -0.53 -12.41 -6.19
C ASP A 24 0.25 -11.11 -6.49
N ALA A 25 -0.11 -10.01 -5.81
CA ALA A 25 0.62 -8.75 -5.93
C ALA A 25 2.04 -8.86 -5.35
N LEU A 26 2.22 -9.55 -4.21
CA LEU A 26 3.54 -9.76 -3.62
C LEU A 26 4.43 -10.66 -4.50
N ILE A 27 3.87 -11.68 -5.15
CA ILE A 27 4.59 -12.50 -6.14
C ILE A 27 5.03 -11.63 -7.32
N ARG A 28 4.20 -10.72 -7.79
CA ARG A 28 4.56 -9.77 -8.85
C ARG A 28 5.72 -8.87 -8.43
N VAL A 29 5.70 -8.34 -7.20
CA VAL A 29 6.81 -7.57 -6.62
C VAL A 29 8.09 -8.39 -6.56
N SER A 30 8.02 -9.67 -6.13
CA SER A 30 9.22 -10.51 -6.05
C SER A 30 9.87 -10.77 -7.42
N LYS A 31 9.06 -10.93 -8.48
CA LYS A 31 9.57 -11.04 -9.86
C LYS A 31 10.26 -9.76 -10.32
N HIS A 32 9.68 -8.60 -10.05
CA HIS A 32 10.31 -7.32 -10.36
C HIS A 32 11.65 -7.14 -9.63
N MET A 33 11.75 -7.62 -8.39
CA MET A 33 13.04 -7.61 -7.65
C MET A 33 14.05 -8.60 -8.25
N GLU A 34 13.61 -9.74 -8.75
CA GLU A 34 14.45 -10.70 -9.47
C GLU A 34 15.00 -10.09 -10.76
N ASP A 35 14.17 -9.43 -11.56
CA ASP A 35 14.59 -8.74 -12.79
C ASP A 35 15.63 -7.63 -12.51
N ALA A 36 15.52 -6.96 -11.37
CA ALA A 36 16.46 -5.93 -10.95
C ALA A 36 17.89 -6.46 -10.70
N LEU A 37 18.08 -7.77 -10.52
CA LEU A 37 19.41 -8.39 -10.38
C LEU A 37 20.28 -8.25 -11.66
N ALA A 38 19.67 -7.97 -12.80
CA ALA A 38 20.42 -7.63 -14.01
C ALA A 38 21.20 -6.30 -13.88
N HIS A 39 20.82 -5.44 -12.95
CA HIS A 39 21.39 -4.09 -12.78
C HIS A 39 22.07 -3.90 -11.43
N TYR A 40 21.62 -4.60 -10.39
CA TYR A 40 22.06 -4.41 -9.01
C TYR A 40 22.46 -5.73 -8.37
N PRO A 41 23.49 -5.75 -7.51
CA PRO A 41 23.79 -6.91 -6.68
C PRO A 41 22.60 -7.29 -5.80
N GLU A 42 22.48 -8.56 -5.48
CA GLU A 42 21.48 -9.07 -4.55
C GLU A 42 21.49 -8.27 -3.24
N ARG A 43 20.29 -7.90 -2.76
CA ARG A 43 20.07 -7.14 -1.51
C ARG A 43 20.85 -5.81 -1.44
N ASN A 44 21.17 -5.21 -2.59
CA ASN A 44 21.92 -3.95 -2.65
C ASN A 44 21.27 -2.81 -1.84
N TRP A 45 19.95 -2.75 -1.80
CA TRP A 45 19.17 -1.75 -1.08
C TRP A 45 19.37 -1.84 0.46
N GLU A 46 19.72 -3.00 1.02
CA GLU A 46 19.98 -3.18 2.45
C GLU A 46 21.26 -2.47 2.94
N LYS A 47 22.11 -2.02 2.04
CA LYS A 47 23.28 -1.18 2.38
C LYS A 47 22.83 0.18 2.91
N GLY A 48 21.62 0.59 2.60
CA GLY A 48 21.03 1.88 2.91
C GLY A 48 21.14 2.85 1.74
N LEU A 49 20.05 3.58 1.51
CA LEU A 49 19.92 4.63 0.51
C LEU A 49 19.18 5.81 1.15
N PRO A 50 19.45 7.06 0.76
CA PRO A 50 18.65 8.19 1.23
C PRO A 50 17.16 7.95 0.99
N MET A 51 16.35 8.03 2.05
CA MET A 51 14.91 7.68 1.94
C MET A 51 14.16 8.60 0.99
N HIS A 52 14.55 9.91 0.94
CA HIS A 52 13.94 10.83 -0.02
C HIS A 52 14.08 10.34 -1.46
N SER A 53 15.22 9.78 -1.81
CA SER A 53 15.51 9.29 -3.17
C SER A 53 14.62 8.11 -3.55
N MET A 54 14.37 7.19 -2.60
CA MET A 54 13.47 6.05 -2.82
C MET A 54 12.01 6.50 -2.94
N VAL A 55 11.59 7.43 -2.08
CA VAL A 55 10.23 8.00 -2.13
C VAL A 55 10.01 8.78 -3.42
N ASP A 56 10.98 9.59 -3.85
CA ASP A 56 10.92 10.32 -5.11
C ASP A 56 10.83 9.36 -6.31
N SER A 57 11.61 8.27 -6.29
CA SER A 57 11.50 7.22 -7.31
C SER A 57 10.11 6.58 -7.34
N ALA A 58 9.51 6.29 -6.18
CA ALA A 58 8.16 5.75 -6.10
C ALA A 58 7.13 6.72 -6.72
N PHE A 59 7.24 8.02 -6.44
CA PHE A 59 6.36 9.04 -7.02
C PHE A 59 6.52 9.14 -8.55
N ARG A 60 7.75 9.09 -9.07
CA ARG A 60 7.97 9.08 -10.54
C ARG A 60 7.31 7.88 -11.20
N HIS A 61 7.44 6.69 -10.62
CA HIS A 61 6.77 5.50 -11.15
C HIS A 61 5.24 5.59 -11.06
N LEU A 62 4.69 6.14 -9.98
CA LEU A 62 3.26 6.38 -9.88
C LEU A 62 2.78 7.39 -10.95
N ALA A 63 3.52 8.47 -11.18
CA ALA A 63 3.21 9.44 -12.22
C ALA A 63 3.20 8.79 -13.61
N LYS A 64 4.22 8.01 -13.94
CA LYS A 64 4.30 7.26 -15.22
C LYS A 64 3.14 6.27 -15.37
N TYR A 65 2.78 5.55 -14.31
CA TYR A 65 1.61 4.68 -14.30
C TYR A 65 0.33 5.45 -14.60
N MET A 66 0.12 6.61 -13.94
CA MET A 66 -1.04 7.47 -14.17
C MET A 66 -1.08 8.06 -15.59
N CYS A 67 0.07 8.26 -16.23
CA CYS A 67 0.19 8.65 -17.63
C CYS A 67 0.02 7.49 -18.62
N GLY A 68 -0.24 6.27 -18.14
CA GLY A 68 -0.46 5.09 -19.00
C GLY A 68 0.81 4.55 -19.64
N MET A 69 1.99 4.87 -19.12
CA MET A 69 3.25 4.32 -19.62
C MET A 69 3.37 2.84 -19.30
N THR A 70 3.92 2.06 -20.24
CA THR A 70 4.01 0.58 -20.17
C THR A 70 5.40 0.06 -20.54
N ASP A 71 6.41 0.92 -20.50
CA ASP A 71 7.80 0.57 -20.76
C ASP A 71 8.39 -0.33 -19.65
N GLU A 72 7.83 -0.28 -18.46
CA GLU A 72 8.12 -1.20 -17.36
C GLU A 72 6.86 -1.38 -16.47
N ASP A 73 6.96 -2.24 -15.46
CA ASP A 73 5.91 -2.37 -14.44
C ASP A 73 6.01 -1.26 -13.39
N HIS A 74 5.59 -0.05 -13.76
CA HIS A 74 5.69 1.13 -12.90
C HIS A 74 4.98 0.99 -11.55
N LEU A 75 3.84 0.31 -11.50
CA LEU A 75 3.12 0.12 -10.24
C LEU A 75 3.92 -0.80 -9.30
N CYS A 76 4.52 -1.84 -9.85
CA CYS A 76 5.35 -2.75 -9.10
C CYS A 76 6.65 -2.07 -8.63
N ALA A 77 7.29 -1.28 -9.49
CA ALA A 77 8.48 -0.50 -9.15
C ALA A 77 8.21 0.50 -8.01
N ALA A 78 7.05 1.18 -8.04
CA ALA A 78 6.64 2.07 -6.96
C ALA A 78 6.45 1.29 -5.64
N ALA A 79 5.74 0.16 -5.68
CA ALA A 79 5.52 -0.68 -4.50
C ALA A 79 6.84 -1.21 -3.92
N THR A 80 7.78 -1.64 -4.76
CA THR A 80 9.12 -2.11 -4.37
C THR A 80 9.88 -1.01 -3.62
N ASN A 81 9.92 0.21 -4.16
CA ASN A 81 10.58 1.34 -3.50
C ASN A 81 9.97 1.62 -2.12
N LEU A 82 8.64 1.60 -1.99
CA LEU A 82 7.96 1.84 -0.71
C LEU A 82 8.23 0.72 0.31
N LEU A 83 8.25 -0.54 -0.12
CA LEU A 83 8.60 -1.66 0.77
C LEU A 83 10.04 -1.54 1.29
N MET A 84 10.98 -1.12 0.44
CA MET A 84 12.36 -0.87 0.84
C MET A 84 12.44 0.28 1.87
N VAL A 85 11.70 1.38 1.67
CA VAL A 85 11.63 2.48 2.64
C VAL A 85 11.07 2.01 3.98
N MET A 86 9.98 1.23 3.99
CA MET A 86 9.40 0.67 5.22
C MET A 86 10.42 -0.18 6.00
N TRP A 87 11.20 -0.99 5.28
CA TRP A 87 12.27 -1.77 5.91
C TRP A 87 13.38 -0.87 6.45
N MET A 88 13.79 0.17 5.70
CA MET A 88 14.84 1.08 6.12
C MET A 88 14.44 1.94 7.32
N GLU A 89 13.17 2.31 7.48
CA GLU A 89 12.68 3.02 8.67
C GLU A 89 12.99 2.25 9.96
N GLU A 90 12.95 0.92 9.91
CA GLU A 90 13.22 0.07 11.08
C GLU A 90 14.70 -0.31 11.22
N ASN A 91 15.40 -0.54 10.10
CA ASN A 91 16.72 -1.16 10.11
C ASN A 91 17.86 -0.17 9.79
N LYS A 92 17.56 0.98 9.20
CA LYS A 92 18.50 2.02 8.77
C LYS A 92 17.93 3.44 9.05
N PRO A 93 17.56 3.75 10.30
CA PRO A 93 16.92 5.04 10.63
C PRO A 93 17.83 6.25 10.33
N ASP A 94 19.13 6.05 10.26
CA ASP A 94 20.14 7.03 9.85
C ASP A 94 20.04 7.45 8.37
N MET A 95 19.34 6.68 7.55
CA MET A 95 19.04 7.02 6.15
C MET A 95 17.82 7.96 6.02
N GLN A 96 17.15 8.31 7.13
CA GLN A 96 16.01 9.25 7.11
C GLN A 96 16.49 10.68 6.91
N ASP A 97 16.35 11.16 5.70
CA ASP A 97 16.78 12.49 5.26
C ASP A 97 15.63 13.37 4.74
N ILE A 98 14.39 12.93 4.94
CA ILE A 98 13.20 13.72 4.62
C ILE A 98 13.00 14.75 5.74
N PRO A 99 13.10 16.09 5.45
CA PRO A 99 13.14 17.11 6.49
C PRO A 99 11.92 17.13 7.42
N SER A 100 10.73 16.78 6.89
CA SER A 100 9.48 16.73 7.67
C SER A 100 9.37 15.51 8.59
N ARG A 101 10.26 14.54 8.43
CA ARG A 101 10.27 13.29 9.22
C ARG A 101 11.46 13.23 10.19
N SER A 102 12.25 14.30 10.29
CA SER A 102 13.30 14.35 11.29
C SER A 102 12.68 14.45 12.70
N PRO A 103 13.26 13.79 13.72
CA PRO A 103 12.71 13.78 15.08
C PRO A 103 12.46 15.16 15.66
N GLU A 104 13.24 16.16 15.23
CA GLU A 104 13.15 17.55 15.70
C GLU A 104 11.98 18.33 15.07
N LYS A 105 11.43 17.83 13.97
CA LYS A 105 10.38 18.50 13.17
C LYS A 105 9.13 17.66 12.94
N ALA A 106 9.08 16.46 13.52
CA ALA A 106 7.86 15.68 13.46
C ALA A 106 6.73 16.56 14.04
N PRO A 107 5.70 16.95 13.25
CA PRO A 107 4.56 17.64 13.81
C PRO A 107 4.04 16.71 14.91
N SER A 108 3.95 17.22 16.14
CA SER A 108 3.17 16.56 17.16
C SER A 108 1.78 16.39 16.55
N LEU A 109 1.40 15.18 16.25
CA LEU A 109 0.01 14.82 15.97
C LEU A 109 -0.73 14.94 17.30
N ASP A 110 -0.68 16.15 17.88
CA ASP A 110 -1.41 16.50 19.08
C ASP A 110 -2.90 16.45 18.74
N SER A 111 -3.50 15.45 19.29
CA SER A 111 -4.80 15.42 19.97
C SER A 111 -6.06 15.88 19.22
N ASP A 112 -6.04 16.49 18.08
CA ASP A 112 -7.27 17.01 17.46
C ASP A 112 -7.86 16.13 16.35
N THR A 113 -7.26 14.99 16.04
CA THR A 113 -7.89 13.99 15.17
C THR A 113 -8.37 12.78 15.98
N GLN A 114 -9.04 13.03 17.10
CA GLN A 114 -10.04 12.09 17.59
C GLN A 114 -11.29 12.22 16.71
N VAL A 115 -11.17 11.90 15.44
CA VAL A 115 -12.32 11.50 14.65
C VAL A 115 -12.81 10.21 15.27
N GLY A 116 -13.91 10.33 16.01
CA GLY A 116 -14.51 9.26 16.79
C GLY A 116 -14.61 7.96 16.01
N ARG A 117 -13.80 6.99 16.38
CA ARG A 117 -14.11 5.59 16.13
C ARG A 117 -15.21 5.22 17.13
N GLU A 118 -16.45 5.54 16.81
CA GLU A 118 -17.56 4.86 17.45
C GLU A 118 -17.43 3.35 17.17
N PRO A 119 -17.48 2.51 18.21
CA PRO A 119 -17.52 1.07 18.00
C PRO A 119 -18.79 0.75 17.20
N ALA A 120 -18.65 -0.01 16.12
CA ALA A 120 -19.74 -0.49 15.30
C ALA A 120 -20.78 -1.17 16.19
N GLN A 121 -21.87 -0.47 16.46
CA GLN A 121 -23.02 -1.04 17.15
C GLN A 121 -23.63 -2.10 16.23
N THR A 122 -23.64 -3.31 16.73
CA THR A 122 -24.34 -4.48 16.17
C THR A 122 -25.80 -4.11 15.88
N ARG A 123 -26.14 -3.71 14.68
CA ARG A 123 -27.53 -3.58 14.25
C ARG A 123 -28.13 -4.98 14.13
N ARG A 124 -28.86 -5.36 15.16
CA ARG A 124 -29.82 -6.47 15.10
C ARG A 124 -30.80 -6.18 13.97
N SER A 125 -30.86 -7.10 13.03
CA SER A 125 -31.85 -7.15 11.97
C SER A 125 -33.25 -7.31 12.56
N GLN A 126 -34.08 -6.26 12.43
CA GLN A 126 -35.52 -6.44 12.45
C GLN A 126 -36.00 -6.34 11.01
N GLY A 127 -36.56 -7.44 10.54
CA GLY A 127 -37.13 -7.54 9.22
C GLY A 127 -38.33 -6.61 9.01
N ARG A 128 -38.38 -5.99 7.85
CA ARG A 128 -39.62 -5.51 7.26
C ARG A 128 -39.54 -5.65 5.76
N ALA A 129 -40.33 -6.55 5.23
CA ALA A 129 -40.62 -6.66 3.82
C ALA A 129 -41.37 -5.42 3.35
N ASN A 130 -40.86 -4.79 2.28
CA ASN A 130 -41.75 -4.08 1.33
C ASN A 130 -40.99 -3.95 0.00
N GLY A 131 -41.65 -4.43 -1.05
CA GLY A 131 -41.14 -4.38 -2.40
C GLY A 131 -41.12 -2.97 -2.95
N ALA A 132 -40.07 -2.66 -3.69
CA ALA A 132 -40.08 -1.59 -4.68
C ALA A 132 -39.12 -2.00 -5.79
N GLN A 133 -39.67 -2.10 -7.00
CA GLN A 133 -38.96 -2.29 -8.24
C GLN A 133 -38.04 -1.08 -8.46
N GLY A 134 -36.74 -1.26 -8.36
CA GLY A 134 -35.73 -0.25 -8.69
C GLY A 134 -35.15 -0.54 -10.08
N SER A 135 -35.42 0.34 -11.02
CA SER A 135 -34.88 0.38 -12.38
C SER A 135 -33.33 0.40 -12.32
N VAL A 136 -32.71 -0.61 -12.89
CA VAL A 136 -31.26 -0.67 -13.07
C VAL A 136 -30.92 0.14 -14.32
N TYR A 137 -30.40 1.35 -14.15
CA TYR A 137 -29.78 2.07 -15.26
C TYR A 137 -28.35 1.54 -15.46
N PRO A 138 -27.98 1.09 -16.67
CA PRO A 138 -26.60 0.75 -16.94
C PRO A 138 -25.75 2.03 -16.95
N ILE A 139 -24.78 2.11 -16.03
CA ILE A 139 -23.75 3.16 -16.07
C ILE A 139 -22.87 2.86 -17.28
N GLN A 140 -23.01 3.65 -18.33
CA GLN A 140 -22.05 3.65 -19.43
C GLN A 140 -20.77 4.33 -18.95
N VAL A 141 -19.76 3.54 -18.61
CA VAL A 141 -18.42 4.04 -18.38
C VAL A 141 -17.79 4.32 -19.74
N THR A 142 -17.79 5.57 -20.15
CA THR A 142 -16.99 6.02 -21.30
C THR A 142 -15.54 6.07 -20.85
N VAL A 143 -14.74 5.12 -21.30
CA VAL A 143 -13.29 5.13 -21.10
C VAL A 143 -12.71 6.19 -22.03
N PRO A 144 -12.04 7.25 -21.52
CA PRO A 144 -11.37 8.23 -22.38
C PRO A 144 -10.28 7.54 -23.20
N GLN A 145 -10.20 7.87 -24.50
CA GLN A 145 -9.12 7.38 -25.36
C GLN A 145 -7.78 8.00 -24.93
N PRO A 146 -6.63 7.29 -25.08
CA PRO A 146 -5.34 7.68 -24.50
C PRO A 146 -4.62 8.89 -25.11
N THR A 147 -5.29 9.72 -25.89
CA THR A 147 -4.64 10.78 -26.71
C THR A 147 -4.51 12.14 -26.03
N ASP A 148 -5.05 12.34 -24.81
CA ASP A 148 -5.19 13.70 -24.26
C ASP A 148 -4.24 14.05 -23.10
N TYR A 149 -3.36 13.12 -22.65
CA TYR A 149 -2.38 13.41 -21.63
C TYR A 149 -0.98 13.54 -22.23
N ASN A 150 -0.60 14.78 -22.54
CA ASN A 150 0.77 15.09 -22.96
C ASN A 150 1.66 15.22 -21.71
N CYS A 151 2.19 14.09 -21.23
CA CYS A 151 3.20 14.09 -20.18
C CYS A 151 4.58 14.35 -20.82
N SER A 152 4.90 15.62 -21.05
CA SER A 152 6.26 16.05 -21.44
C SER A 152 7.07 16.25 -20.17
N TYR A 153 7.98 15.32 -19.85
CA TYR A 153 9.04 15.47 -18.85
C TYR A 153 10.39 15.54 -19.55
#